data_b81a387e5bc9060695747771b5ed3c4e
#
_entry.id   b81a387e5bc9060695747771b5ed3c4e
#
_cell.length_a   1.000
_cell.length_b   1.000
_cell.length_c   1.000
_cell.angle_alpha   90.00
_cell.angle_beta   90.00
_cell.angle_gamma   90.00
#
_symmetry.space_group_name_H-M   'P 1'
#
loop_
_entity.id
_entity.type
_entity.pdbx_description
1 polymer ?
#
loop_
_entity_poly.entity_id
_entity_poly.type
_entity_poly.pdbx_seq_one_letter_code
_entity_poly.pdbx_strand_id
1 'polypeptide(L)'
;MSQVIDRIESRLNNNGLAFARKPLVIGGMAMEYYGMRKAGADIDLVISNEDYLALALKYPDKRKDIYGDLGVVLHEFEIWRSIALLDYDFLLKDAVSEGSLLVVSLDRLLFMRVCAMEVEKYKKDLLTMKEYYYEHFRNKMFLLEAETHTASYVKAGGTVFGGKYMDE
;
A
#
# COMPACT_ATOMS: atom_id res chain seq x y z
N MET A 1 -2.36 18.73 -8.38
CA MET A 1 -2.06 17.29 -8.34
C MET A 1 -0.96 17.03 -7.30
N SER A 2 -0.89 15.85 -6.74
CA SER A 2 0.13 15.52 -5.75
C SER A 2 1.51 15.40 -6.40
N GLN A 3 2.57 15.94 -5.77
CA GLN A 3 3.95 15.82 -6.26
C GLN A 3 4.38 14.35 -6.45
N VAL A 4 3.83 13.44 -5.63
CA VAL A 4 4.09 11.99 -5.78
C VAL A 4 3.53 11.49 -7.10
N ILE A 5 2.31 11.86 -7.43
CA ILE A 5 1.63 11.44 -8.66
C ILE A 5 2.37 11.99 -9.88
N ASP A 6 2.68 13.27 -9.90
CA ASP A 6 3.44 13.91 -11.00
C ASP A 6 4.79 13.21 -11.22
N ARG A 7 5.46 12.83 -10.13
CA ARG A 7 6.73 12.11 -10.17
C ARG A 7 6.58 10.72 -10.81
N ILE A 8 5.55 9.97 -10.40
CA ILE A 8 5.30 8.62 -10.94
C ILE A 8 4.92 8.72 -12.43
N GLU A 9 4.00 9.61 -12.80
CA GLU A 9 3.59 9.79 -14.19
C GLU A 9 4.76 10.18 -15.10
N SER A 10 5.59 11.09 -14.64
CA SER A 10 6.80 11.50 -15.38
C SER A 10 7.75 10.30 -15.61
N ARG A 11 7.94 9.47 -14.59
CA ARG A 11 8.80 8.28 -14.70
C ARG A 11 8.20 7.22 -15.62
N LEU A 12 6.90 6.98 -15.56
CA LEU A 12 6.20 6.08 -16.49
C LEU A 12 6.39 6.54 -17.94
N ASN A 13 6.14 7.81 -18.18
CA ASN A 13 6.31 8.40 -19.53
C ASN A 13 7.75 8.29 -20.03
N ASN A 14 8.72 8.60 -19.19
CA ASN A 14 10.14 8.54 -19.56
C ASN A 14 10.60 7.11 -19.90
N ASN A 15 9.97 6.10 -19.32
CA ASN A 15 10.25 4.68 -19.59
C ASN A 15 9.32 4.06 -20.63
N GLY A 16 8.44 4.84 -21.25
CA GLY A 16 7.51 4.35 -22.27
C GLY A 16 6.50 3.34 -21.74
N LEU A 17 6.17 3.40 -20.46
CA LEU A 17 5.22 2.49 -19.81
C LEU A 17 3.82 3.07 -19.88
N ALA A 18 2.91 2.34 -20.51
CA ALA A 18 1.50 2.69 -20.62
C ALA A 18 0.65 1.44 -20.37
N PHE A 19 -0.53 1.65 -19.80
CA PHE A 19 -1.44 0.60 -19.41
C PHE A 19 -2.85 0.87 -19.94
N ALA A 20 -3.59 -0.17 -20.26
CA ALA A 20 -4.98 -0.05 -20.70
C ALA A 20 -5.89 0.38 -19.54
N ARG A 21 -5.63 -0.12 -18.33
CA ARG A 21 -6.30 0.31 -17.10
C ARG A 21 -5.31 1.09 -16.23
N LYS A 22 -5.81 2.09 -15.50
CA LYS A 22 -4.96 2.89 -14.60
C LYS A 22 -4.21 1.98 -13.62
N PRO A 23 -2.89 2.02 -13.58
CA PRO A 23 -2.14 1.27 -12.58
C PRO A 23 -2.41 1.79 -11.18
N LEU A 24 -2.37 0.90 -10.21
CA LEU A 24 -2.66 1.17 -8.81
C LEU A 24 -1.35 1.36 -8.04
N VAL A 25 -1.16 2.54 -7.50
CA VAL A 25 0.00 2.88 -6.64
C VAL A 25 -0.19 2.26 -5.27
N ILE A 26 0.82 1.53 -4.82
CA ILE A 26 0.87 0.89 -3.51
C ILE A 26 2.17 1.23 -2.78
N GLY A 27 2.45 0.57 -1.68
CA GLY A 27 3.74 0.63 -1.00
C GLY A 27 4.15 2.01 -0.49
N GLY A 28 5.43 2.29 -0.58
CA GLY A 28 6.01 3.54 -0.09
C GLY A 28 5.47 4.79 -0.75
N MET A 29 5.18 4.74 -2.05
CA MET A 29 4.60 5.87 -2.77
C MET A 29 3.17 6.19 -2.30
N ALA A 30 2.37 5.18 -1.98
CA ALA A 30 1.05 5.39 -1.38
C ALA A 30 1.17 5.98 0.04
N MET A 31 2.13 5.53 0.84
CA MET A 31 2.42 6.11 2.15
C MET A 31 2.77 7.61 2.04
N GLU A 32 3.60 7.97 1.07
CA GLU A 32 3.97 9.37 0.83
C GLU A 32 2.79 10.20 0.31
N TYR A 33 1.96 9.62 -0.57
CA TYR A 33 0.74 10.28 -1.06
C TYR A 33 -0.18 10.69 0.08
N TYR A 34 -0.37 9.82 1.07
CA TYR A 34 -1.18 10.12 2.25
C TYR A 34 -0.46 10.98 3.30
N GLY A 35 0.78 11.34 3.08
CA GLY A 35 1.55 12.19 3.99
C GLY A 35 2.10 11.49 5.23
N MET A 36 2.19 10.16 5.21
CA MET A 36 2.64 9.39 6.37
C MET A 36 4.15 9.34 6.51
N ARG A 37 4.87 9.16 5.42
CA ARG A 37 6.34 9.18 5.36
C ARG A 37 6.81 9.36 3.92
N LYS A 38 8.07 9.70 3.76
CA LYS A 38 8.71 9.72 2.44
C LYS A 38 8.83 8.31 1.88
N ALA A 39 8.63 8.16 0.58
CA ALA A 39 8.90 6.93 -0.14
C ALA A 39 10.41 6.73 -0.33
N GLY A 40 10.79 5.47 -0.57
CA GLY A 40 12.11 5.12 -1.08
C GLY A 40 12.24 5.37 -2.58
N ALA A 41 13.23 4.72 -3.19
CA ALA A 41 13.48 4.86 -4.63
C ALA A 41 12.51 4.05 -5.50
N ASP A 42 12.02 2.93 -4.98
CA ASP A 42 11.20 1.99 -5.75
C ASP A 42 9.76 2.48 -5.88
N ILE A 43 9.19 2.24 -7.05
CA ILE A 43 7.79 2.55 -7.36
C ILE A 43 7.04 1.23 -7.51
N ASP A 44 6.20 0.92 -6.54
CA ASP A 44 5.39 -0.28 -6.51
C ASP A 44 4.02 -0.03 -7.13
N LEU A 45 3.70 -0.80 -8.17
CA LEU A 45 2.41 -0.73 -8.85
C LEU A 45 1.76 -2.11 -8.90
N VAL A 46 0.43 -2.14 -8.80
CA VAL A 46 -0.37 -3.31 -9.16
C VAL A 46 -1.18 -2.97 -10.40
N ILE A 47 -1.18 -3.88 -11.37
CA ILE A 47 -1.85 -3.70 -12.66
C ILE A 47 -2.85 -4.82 -12.91
N SER A 48 -3.76 -4.60 -13.88
CA SER A 48 -4.72 -5.61 -14.30
C SER A 48 -4.01 -6.85 -14.87
N ASN A 49 -4.69 -7.98 -14.88
CA ASN A 49 -4.14 -9.19 -15.45
C ASN A 49 -3.81 -9.02 -16.94
N GLU A 50 -4.65 -8.32 -17.71
CA GLU A 50 -4.45 -8.07 -19.13
C GLU A 50 -3.21 -7.22 -19.36
N ASP A 51 -3.04 -6.15 -18.59
CA ASP A 51 -1.84 -5.29 -18.67
C ASP A 51 -0.59 -6.05 -18.25
N TYR A 52 -0.70 -6.92 -17.23
CA TYR A 52 0.42 -7.77 -16.83
C TYR A 52 0.85 -8.72 -17.95
N LEU A 53 -0.10 -9.41 -18.61
CA LEU A 53 0.23 -10.33 -19.69
C LEU A 53 0.93 -9.62 -20.84
N ALA A 54 0.46 -8.43 -21.22
CA ALA A 54 1.09 -7.59 -22.25
C ALA A 54 2.51 -7.18 -21.84
N LEU A 55 2.68 -6.74 -20.60
CA LEU A 55 3.98 -6.30 -20.07
C LEU A 55 4.97 -7.45 -19.97
N ALA A 56 4.54 -8.60 -19.47
CA ALA A 56 5.37 -9.81 -19.33
C ALA A 56 5.82 -10.37 -20.69
N LEU A 57 4.98 -10.23 -21.71
CA LEU A 57 5.33 -10.61 -23.08
C LEU A 57 6.37 -9.66 -23.67
N LYS A 58 6.28 -8.37 -23.37
CA LYS A 58 7.22 -7.37 -23.84
C LYS A 58 8.59 -7.46 -23.15
N TYR A 59 8.61 -7.84 -21.87
CA TYR A 59 9.82 -7.92 -21.05
C TYR A 59 9.98 -9.31 -20.40
N PRO A 60 10.14 -10.38 -21.19
CA PRO A 60 10.16 -11.74 -20.66
C PRO A 60 11.30 -12.01 -19.68
N ASP A 61 12.44 -11.34 -19.85
CA ASP A 61 13.63 -11.49 -19.00
C ASP A 61 13.54 -10.70 -17.68
N LYS A 62 12.52 -9.88 -17.53
CA LYS A 62 12.30 -9.05 -16.33
C LYS A 62 11.19 -9.57 -15.43
N ARG A 63 10.63 -10.73 -15.77
CA ARG A 63 9.57 -11.34 -14.98
C ARG A 63 10.08 -11.86 -13.66
N LYS A 64 9.23 -11.75 -12.65
CA LYS A 64 9.43 -12.32 -11.31
C LYS A 64 8.22 -13.16 -10.93
N ASP A 65 8.48 -14.19 -10.18
CA ASP A 65 7.48 -15.01 -9.50
C ASP A 65 7.94 -15.20 -8.06
N ILE A 66 7.20 -14.60 -7.14
CA ILE A 66 7.48 -14.70 -5.70
C ILE A 66 6.28 -15.39 -5.06
N TYR A 67 6.35 -16.71 -4.96
CA TYR A 67 5.30 -17.54 -4.37
C TYR A 67 3.91 -17.29 -4.98
N GLY A 68 3.84 -17.10 -6.29
CA GLY A 68 2.60 -16.85 -7.02
C GLY A 68 2.29 -15.37 -7.28
N ASP A 69 2.99 -14.46 -6.66
CA ASP A 69 2.96 -13.05 -7.01
C ASP A 69 3.81 -12.83 -8.25
N LEU A 70 3.12 -12.66 -9.38
CA LEU A 70 3.77 -12.44 -10.67
C LEU A 70 3.98 -10.95 -10.93
N GLY A 71 5.18 -10.62 -11.37
CA GLY A 71 5.53 -9.22 -11.63
C GLY A 71 6.59 -9.05 -12.70
N VAL A 72 6.84 -7.80 -13.04
CA VAL A 72 7.93 -7.36 -13.92
C VAL A 72 8.68 -6.24 -13.21
N VAL A 73 9.98 -6.38 -13.08
CA VAL A 73 10.84 -5.37 -12.44
C VAL A 73 11.63 -4.66 -13.52
N LEU A 74 11.38 -3.36 -13.69
CA LEU A 74 11.99 -2.51 -14.70
C LEU A 74 12.49 -1.21 -14.06
N HIS A 75 13.80 -1.00 -14.07
CA HIS A 75 14.43 0.17 -13.45
C HIS A 75 13.97 0.31 -12.00
N GLU A 76 13.38 1.46 -11.63
CA GLU A 76 12.81 1.71 -10.32
C GLU A 76 11.40 1.12 -10.11
N PHE A 77 10.81 0.54 -11.16
CA PHE A 77 9.45 0.01 -11.09
C PHE A 77 9.41 -1.45 -10.69
N GLU A 78 8.63 -1.75 -9.68
CA GLU A 78 8.19 -3.08 -9.33
C GLU A 78 6.69 -3.19 -9.65
N ILE A 79 6.38 -3.84 -10.77
CA ILE A 79 5.02 -3.87 -11.34
C ILE A 79 4.47 -5.27 -11.17
N TRP A 80 3.40 -5.40 -10.39
CA TRP A 80 2.86 -6.67 -9.95
C TRP A 80 1.45 -6.92 -10.46
N ARG A 81 1.14 -8.18 -10.75
CA ARG A 81 -0.23 -8.65 -10.95
C ARG A 81 -0.94 -8.82 -9.61
N SER A 82 -0.21 -9.23 -8.58
CA SER A 82 -0.70 -9.36 -7.21
C SER A 82 0.43 -9.13 -6.21
N ILE A 83 0.09 -8.80 -4.98
CA ILE A 83 1.02 -8.74 -3.85
C ILE A 83 0.39 -9.49 -2.69
N ALA A 84 1.11 -10.45 -2.11
CA ALA A 84 0.57 -11.38 -1.11
C ALA A 84 -0.72 -12.06 -1.61
N LEU A 85 -0.76 -12.36 -2.90
CA LEU A 85 -1.90 -12.90 -3.65
C LEU A 85 -3.14 -11.97 -3.68
N LEU A 86 -2.99 -10.71 -3.29
CA LEU A 86 -4.00 -9.67 -3.42
C LEU A 86 -3.88 -9.04 -4.81
N ASP A 87 -4.89 -9.24 -5.63
CA ASP A 87 -4.86 -8.78 -7.03
C ASP A 87 -5.40 -7.36 -7.22
N TYR A 88 -5.35 -6.91 -8.46
CA TYR A 88 -5.81 -5.58 -8.84
C TYR A 88 -7.28 -5.33 -8.46
N ASP A 89 -8.16 -6.30 -8.71
CA ASP A 89 -9.59 -6.12 -8.44
C ASP A 89 -9.89 -6.03 -6.95
N PHE A 90 -9.20 -6.80 -6.12
CA PHE A 90 -9.31 -6.70 -4.67
C PHE A 90 -8.80 -5.35 -4.16
N LEU A 91 -7.65 -4.90 -4.65
CA LEU A 91 -7.02 -3.65 -4.20
C LEU A 91 -7.68 -2.39 -4.76
N LEU A 92 -8.47 -2.53 -5.83
CA LEU A 92 -9.15 -1.43 -6.50
C LEU A 92 -10.25 -0.79 -5.64
N LYS A 93 -10.80 -1.51 -4.68
CA LYS A 93 -11.92 -1.03 -3.87
C LYS A 93 -11.58 0.28 -3.19
N ASP A 94 -12.42 1.28 -3.43
CA ASP A 94 -12.32 2.64 -2.87
C ASP A 94 -10.98 3.35 -3.17
N ALA A 95 -10.28 2.90 -4.23
CA ALA A 95 -9.05 3.56 -4.68
C ALA A 95 -9.31 4.99 -5.14
N VAL A 96 -8.35 5.87 -4.87
CA VAL A 96 -8.44 7.28 -5.25
C VAL A 96 -7.92 7.47 -6.66
N SER A 97 -8.71 8.08 -7.53
CA SER A 97 -8.29 8.39 -8.91
C SER A 97 -7.50 9.69 -8.96
N GLU A 98 -6.27 9.60 -9.43
CA GLU A 98 -5.35 10.72 -9.57
C GLU A 98 -4.67 10.69 -10.95
N GLY A 99 -5.06 11.60 -11.84
CA GLY A 99 -4.49 11.65 -13.19
C GLY A 99 -4.66 10.33 -13.95
N SER A 100 -3.57 9.77 -14.41
CA SER A 100 -3.53 8.47 -15.09
C SER A 100 -3.37 7.28 -14.14
N LEU A 101 -3.35 7.53 -12.84
CA LEU A 101 -3.10 6.54 -11.79
C LEU A 101 -4.31 6.37 -10.87
N LEU A 102 -4.29 5.28 -10.13
CA LEU A 102 -5.10 5.08 -8.94
C LEU A 102 -4.16 4.98 -7.74
N VAL A 103 -4.59 5.43 -6.59
CA VAL A 103 -3.88 5.21 -5.33
C VAL A 103 -4.71 4.26 -4.48
N VAL A 104 -4.10 3.22 -3.96
CA VAL A 104 -4.79 2.27 -3.08
C VAL A 104 -5.45 2.99 -1.90
N SER A 105 -6.64 2.55 -1.50
CA SER A 105 -7.32 3.14 -0.34
C SER A 105 -6.53 2.93 0.94
N LEU A 106 -6.76 3.80 1.93
CA LEU A 106 -6.15 3.65 3.26
C LEU A 106 -6.46 2.27 3.87
N ASP A 107 -7.70 1.80 3.74
CA ASP A 107 -8.12 0.52 4.28
C ASP A 107 -7.38 -0.66 3.63
N ARG A 108 -7.23 -0.62 2.31
CA ARG A 108 -6.48 -1.67 1.58
C ARG A 108 -4.98 -1.59 1.86
N LEU A 109 -4.43 -0.39 1.98
CA LEU A 109 -3.03 -0.21 2.35
C LEU A 109 -2.76 -0.75 3.77
N LEU A 110 -3.64 -0.45 4.71
CA LEU A 110 -3.59 -1.01 6.07
C LEU A 110 -3.67 -2.55 6.05
N PHE A 111 -4.62 -3.09 5.28
CA PHE A 111 -4.77 -4.55 5.14
C PHE A 111 -3.47 -5.20 4.62
N MET A 112 -2.86 -4.61 3.61
CA MET A 112 -1.57 -5.11 3.06
C MET A 112 -0.47 -5.11 4.12
N ARG A 113 -0.39 -4.06 4.94
CA ARG A 113 0.60 -3.97 6.02
C ARG A 113 0.33 -4.97 7.14
N VAL A 114 -0.92 -5.21 7.48
CA VAL A 114 -1.32 -6.24 8.44
C VAL A 114 -0.93 -7.63 7.95
N CYS A 115 -1.18 -7.95 6.69
CA CYS A 115 -0.78 -9.22 6.08
C CYS A 115 0.74 -9.45 6.11
N ALA A 116 1.52 -8.39 6.12
CA ALA A 116 2.98 -8.42 6.06
C ALA A 116 3.65 -8.01 7.40
N MET A 117 2.91 -8.01 8.50
CA MET A 117 3.39 -7.49 9.80
C MET A 117 4.60 -8.24 10.37
N GLU A 118 4.89 -9.44 9.91
CA GLU A 118 6.08 -10.18 10.30
C GLU A 118 7.38 -9.53 9.79
N VAL A 119 7.29 -8.69 8.77
CA VAL A 119 8.43 -7.96 8.23
C VAL A 119 8.63 -6.67 9.03
N GLU A 120 9.82 -6.50 9.60
CA GLU A 120 10.12 -5.37 10.50
C GLU A 120 9.84 -4.00 9.88
N LYS A 121 10.15 -3.82 8.61
CA LYS A 121 9.84 -2.60 7.86
C LYS A 121 8.34 -2.28 7.88
N TYR A 122 7.49 -3.29 7.75
CA TYR A 122 6.04 -3.10 7.71
C TYR A 122 5.43 -2.92 9.09
N LYS A 123 6.07 -3.42 10.15
CA LYS A 123 5.69 -3.07 11.53
C LYS A 123 5.84 -1.57 11.78
N LYS A 124 6.92 -0.98 11.31
CA LYS A 124 7.14 0.48 11.39
C LYS A 124 6.06 1.25 10.62
N ASP A 125 5.72 0.80 9.43
CA ASP A 125 4.64 1.38 8.65
C ASP A 125 3.29 1.31 9.39
N LEU A 126 2.99 0.19 10.05
CA LEU A 126 1.77 0.06 10.86
C LEU A 126 1.72 1.06 12.01
N LEU A 127 2.82 1.28 12.71
CA LEU A 127 2.88 2.29 13.76
C LEU A 127 2.65 3.71 13.21
N THR A 128 3.26 4.03 12.09
CA THR A 128 3.06 5.31 11.40
C THR A 128 1.60 5.49 10.96
N MET A 129 0.97 4.44 10.44
CA MET A 129 -0.44 4.45 10.05
C MET A 129 -1.35 4.64 11.26
N LYS A 130 -1.04 4.00 12.39
CA LYS A 130 -1.78 4.18 13.64
C LYS A 130 -1.77 5.66 14.06
N GLU A 131 -0.61 6.29 14.08
CA GLU A 131 -0.48 7.71 14.41
C GLU A 131 -1.29 8.59 13.45
N TYR A 132 -1.17 8.32 12.14
CA TYR A 132 -1.94 9.02 11.11
C TYR A 132 -3.45 8.93 11.34
N TYR A 133 -3.97 7.75 11.64
CA TYR A 133 -5.38 7.54 11.92
C TYR A 133 -5.82 8.30 13.18
N TYR A 134 -5.03 8.29 14.24
CA TYR A 134 -5.33 9.07 15.44
C TYR A 134 -5.38 10.56 15.17
N GLU A 135 -4.46 11.10 14.38
CA GLU A 135 -4.43 12.52 14.06
C GLU A 135 -5.61 12.96 13.18
N HIS A 136 -5.95 12.16 12.16
CA HIS A 136 -6.93 12.55 11.15
C HIS A 136 -8.37 12.15 11.52
N PHE A 137 -8.55 11.15 12.35
CA PHE A 137 -9.86 10.60 12.67
C PHE A 137 -10.22 10.62 14.15
N ARG A 138 -9.39 11.20 15.00
CA ARG A 138 -9.60 11.20 16.45
C ARG A 138 -10.93 11.78 16.91
N ASN A 139 -11.57 12.62 16.11
CA ASN A 139 -12.88 13.20 16.39
C ASN A 139 -14.04 12.34 15.88
N LYS A 140 -13.79 11.20 15.26
CA LYS A 140 -14.82 10.28 14.83
C LYS A 140 -15.32 9.43 15.99
N MET A 141 -16.63 9.23 16.07
CA MET A 141 -17.25 8.49 17.18
C MET A 141 -16.65 7.10 17.40
N PHE A 142 -16.40 6.36 16.33
CA PHE A 142 -15.85 5.02 16.46
C PHE A 142 -14.43 5.00 17.03
N LEU A 143 -13.63 6.03 16.80
CA LEU A 143 -12.29 6.15 17.40
C LEU A 143 -12.37 6.46 18.89
N LEU A 144 -13.32 7.31 19.30
CA LEU A 144 -13.58 7.57 20.71
C LEU A 144 -14.03 6.31 21.45
N GLU A 145 -14.88 5.53 20.82
CA GLU A 145 -15.29 4.23 21.36
C GLU A 145 -14.13 3.26 21.45
N ALA A 146 -13.28 3.18 20.43
CA ALA A 146 -12.09 2.35 20.42
C ALA A 146 -11.09 2.79 21.50
N GLU A 147 -10.86 4.09 21.65
CA GLU A 147 -10.00 4.63 22.71
C GLU A 147 -10.53 4.28 24.11
N THR A 148 -11.83 4.43 24.30
CA THR A 148 -12.52 4.09 25.58
C THR A 148 -12.37 2.60 25.86
N HIS A 149 -12.55 1.76 24.87
CA HIS A 149 -12.40 0.31 24.99
C HIS A 149 -10.97 -0.09 25.32
N THR A 150 -10.00 0.52 24.61
CA THR A 150 -8.58 0.32 24.86
C THR A 150 -8.20 0.71 26.30
N ALA A 151 -8.68 1.87 26.76
CA ALA A 151 -8.43 2.31 28.13
C ALA A 151 -9.02 1.34 29.16
N SER A 152 -10.21 0.82 28.91
CA SER A 152 -10.86 -0.18 29.76
C SER A 152 -10.05 -1.49 29.80
N TYR A 153 -9.54 -1.92 28.65
CA TYR A 153 -8.71 -3.13 28.55
C TYR A 153 -7.40 -2.97 29.30
N VAL A 154 -6.71 -1.86 29.16
CA VAL A 154 -5.47 -1.57 29.89
C VAL A 154 -5.74 -1.50 31.40
N LYS A 155 -6.84 -0.87 31.83
CA LYS A 155 -7.25 -0.82 33.23
C LYS A 155 -7.51 -2.20 33.81
N ALA A 156 -7.99 -3.14 33.00
CA ALA A 156 -8.19 -4.54 33.41
C ALA A 156 -6.88 -5.36 33.43
N GLY A 157 -5.74 -4.77 33.12
CA GLY A 157 -4.44 -5.42 33.13
C GLY A 157 -3.92 -5.87 31.77
N GLY A 158 -4.60 -5.53 30.70
CA GLY A 158 -4.15 -5.81 29.33
C GLY A 158 -3.04 -4.89 28.88
N THR A 159 -2.37 -5.28 27.82
CA THR A 159 -1.42 -4.45 27.08
C THR A 159 -1.92 -4.21 25.67
N VAL A 160 -1.52 -3.11 25.06
CA VAL A 160 -1.99 -2.74 23.73
C VAL A 160 -0.90 -2.78 22.69
N PHE A 161 -1.33 -2.86 21.47
CA PHE A 161 -0.47 -2.91 20.32
C PHE A 161 0.36 -1.65 20.17
N GLY A 162 1.59 -1.85 19.87
CA GLY A 162 2.60 -0.81 19.80
C GLY A 162 3.55 -0.78 20.94
N GLY A 163 3.05 -1.29 21.90
CA GLY A 163 3.26 -2.21 22.85
C GLY A 163 3.05 -3.62 22.28
N LYS A 164 2.53 -4.46 23.07
CA LYS A 164 2.23 -5.81 22.70
C LYS A 164 0.77 -6.11 22.92
N TYR A 165 0.27 -7.05 22.21
CA TYR A 165 -0.84 -7.73 22.69
C TYR A 165 -0.37 -8.93 23.42
N MET A 166 -0.64 -9.11 24.44
CA MET A 166 -0.93 -9.71 25.14
C MET A 166 -1.01 -10.58 25.86
N ASP A 167 -1.27 -11.33 26.14
CA ASP A 167 -1.26 -12.49 26.76
C ASP A 167 0.01 -13.10 27.03
N GLU A 168 0.85 -12.48 27.58
CA GLU A 168 2.13 -13.04 27.97
C GLU A 168 2.19 -13.32 29.43
#